data_69d1467227f5cc4f4b1ed4ea88fa907d
#
_entry.id   69d1467227f5cc4f4b1ed4ea88fa907d
#
_cell.length_a   1.000
_cell.length_b   1.000
_cell.length_c   1.000
_cell.angle_alpha   90.00
_cell.angle_beta   90.00
_cell.angle_gamma   90.00
#
_symmetry.space_group_name_H-M   'P 1'
#
loop_
_entity.id
_entity.type
_entity.pdbx_description
1 polymer ?
#
loop_
_entity_poly.entity_id
_entity_poly.type
_entity_poly.pdbx_seq_one_letter_code
_entity_poly.pdbx_strand_id
1 'polypeptide(L)'
;FRMYDPWVTNEMTVRDLLTHRSGLGLGAGDLMFVPSSSRSRKDTVQALRYIKPATSFRSGYAYDNVLYSVAGQLIEEVSGKRWEDFVRERVFKPAGMASSVTEQSARFANPNRAYPHARIGGRVRGMGDQRVLDERKTLGDNGAPAGGISSSANDMAHWLQVQLGKG
;
A
#
# COMPACT_ATOMS: atom_id res chain seq x y z
N PHE A 1 -1.90 -14.35 10.42
CA PHE A 1 -3.19 -13.82 9.94
C PHE A 1 -4.12 -14.96 9.51
N ARG A 2 -5.39 -14.63 9.26
CA ARG A 2 -6.38 -15.63 8.83
C ARG A 2 -7.20 -15.06 7.67
N MET A 3 -7.36 -15.84 6.61
CA MET A 3 -8.35 -15.60 5.56
C MET A 3 -9.72 -16.12 6.00
N TYR A 4 -10.78 -15.81 5.25
CA TYR A 4 -12.13 -16.33 5.50
C TYR A 4 -12.16 -17.86 5.48
N ASP A 5 -11.46 -18.47 4.53
CA ASP A 5 -11.34 -19.92 4.41
C ASP A 5 -10.08 -20.41 5.16
N PRO A 6 -10.23 -21.34 6.14
CA PRO A 6 -9.10 -21.91 6.85
C PRO A 6 -8.11 -22.64 5.95
N TRP A 7 -8.58 -23.30 4.90
CA TRP A 7 -7.72 -23.97 3.94
C TRP A 7 -6.83 -22.94 3.20
N VAL A 8 -7.42 -21.86 2.68
CA VAL A 8 -6.65 -20.77 2.05
C VAL A 8 -5.64 -20.16 3.03
N THR A 9 -6.00 -20.03 4.30
CA THR A 9 -5.09 -19.53 5.35
C THR A 9 -3.83 -20.39 5.45
N ASN A 10 -3.97 -21.71 5.39
CA ASN A 10 -2.86 -22.66 5.51
C ASN A 10 -2.03 -22.76 4.24
N GLU A 11 -2.66 -22.62 3.07
CA GLU A 11 -2.00 -22.76 1.76
C GLU A 11 -1.33 -21.47 1.27
N MET A 12 -1.65 -20.32 1.85
CA MET A 12 -1.18 -19.01 1.36
C MET A 12 0.31 -18.83 1.61
N THR A 13 1.03 -18.56 0.54
CA THR A 13 2.47 -18.26 0.57
C THR A 13 2.72 -16.75 0.48
N VAL A 14 3.95 -16.31 0.79
CA VAL A 14 4.37 -14.92 0.58
C VAL A 14 4.21 -14.48 -0.88
N ARG A 15 4.44 -15.39 -1.83
CA ARG A 15 4.20 -15.12 -3.25
C ARG A 15 2.75 -14.80 -3.54
N ASP A 16 1.81 -15.51 -2.95
CA ASP A 16 0.37 -15.29 -3.15
C ASP A 16 -0.06 -13.90 -2.65
N LEU A 17 0.56 -13.40 -1.56
CA LEU A 17 0.29 -12.03 -1.06
C LEU A 17 0.63 -10.96 -2.11
N LEU A 18 1.65 -11.18 -2.93
CA LEU A 18 2.22 -10.18 -3.83
C LEU A 18 1.73 -10.30 -5.28
N THR A 19 1.01 -11.38 -5.62
CA THR A 19 0.61 -11.67 -7.01
C THR A 19 -0.87 -11.46 -7.31
N HIS A 20 -1.64 -10.96 -6.34
CA HIS A 20 -3.06 -10.65 -6.51
C HIS A 20 -3.92 -11.86 -6.95
N ARG A 21 -3.65 -13.04 -6.39
CA ARG A 21 -4.34 -14.29 -6.72
C ARG A 21 -4.99 -14.97 -5.51
N SER A 22 -5.36 -14.17 -4.53
CA SER A 22 -5.90 -14.65 -3.25
C SER A 22 -7.30 -15.25 -3.32
N GLY A 23 -8.05 -14.91 -4.36
CA GLY A 23 -9.49 -15.18 -4.46
C GLY A 23 -10.36 -14.03 -3.94
N LEU A 24 -9.80 -13.00 -3.30
CA LEU A 24 -10.51 -11.79 -2.95
C LEU A 24 -10.96 -11.05 -4.21
N GLY A 25 -12.03 -10.27 -4.11
CA GLY A 25 -12.47 -9.40 -5.20
C GLY A 25 -11.63 -8.13 -5.32
N LEU A 26 -11.67 -7.49 -6.48
CA LEU A 26 -10.97 -6.23 -6.76
C LEU A 26 -11.23 -5.19 -5.66
N GLY A 27 -10.16 -4.69 -5.04
CA GLY A 27 -10.22 -3.68 -3.98
C GLY A 27 -10.84 -4.16 -2.67
N ALA A 28 -10.96 -5.47 -2.46
CA ALA A 28 -11.50 -6.02 -1.24
C ALA A 28 -10.69 -5.56 -0.03
N GLY A 29 -11.38 -4.96 0.95
CA GLY A 29 -10.75 -4.43 2.15
C GLY A 29 -10.21 -3.01 2.06
N ASP A 30 -10.24 -2.34 0.91
CA ASP A 30 -9.70 -0.98 0.72
C ASP A 30 -10.34 0.05 1.66
N LEU A 31 -11.61 -0.11 2.02
CA LEU A 31 -12.29 0.78 2.97
C LEU A 31 -11.73 0.71 4.41
N MET A 32 -10.83 -0.21 4.70
CA MET A 32 -10.15 -0.27 5.99
C MET A 32 -8.99 0.75 6.12
N PHE A 33 -8.53 1.32 5.00
CA PHE A 33 -7.44 2.30 4.97
C PHE A 33 -7.68 3.47 3.99
N VAL A 34 -8.75 3.46 3.22
CA VAL A 34 -9.21 4.58 2.37
C VAL A 34 -10.70 4.82 2.64
N PRO A 35 -11.10 5.97 3.20
CA PRO A 35 -10.27 7.05 3.73
C PRO A 35 -9.43 6.62 4.94
N SER A 36 -8.41 7.42 5.28
CA SER A 36 -7.56 7.18 6.45
C SER A 36 -8.40 7.06 7.74
N SER A 37 -8.04 6.16 8.62
CA SER A 37 -8.73 5.89 9.88
C SER A 37 -7.72 5.65 11.01
N SER A 38 -8.20 5.52 12.24
CA SER A 38 -7.38 5.14 13.40
C SER A 38 -7.06 3.64 13.47
N ARG A 39 -7.52 2.86 12.50
CA ARG A 39 -7.26 1.41 12.46
C ARG A 39 -5.77 1.14 12.25
N SER A 40 -5.22 0.25 13.06
CA SER A 40 -3.83 -0.21 12.89
C SER A 40 -3.70 -1.18 11.70
N ARG A 41 -2.47 -1.40 11.24
CA ARG A 41 -2.17 -2.44 10.23
C ARG A 41 -2.56 -3.82 10.75
N LYS A 42 -2.26 -4.11 12.01
CA LYS A 42 -2.62 -5.37 12.67
C LYS A 42 -4.14 -5.60 12.69
N ASP A 43 -4.94 -4.58 13.00
CA ASP A 43 -6.41 -4.69 12.97
C ASP A 43 -6.92 -4.94 11.54
N THR A 44 -6.31 -4.29 10.54
CA THR A 44 -6.64 -4.50 9.13
C THR A 44 -6.36 -5.95 8.71
N VAL A 45 -5.20 -6.47 9.06
CA VAL A 45 -4.79 -7.85 8.79
C VAL A 45 -5.70 -8.86 9.50
N GLN A 46 -6.10 -8.58 10.74
CA GLN A 46 -7.02 -9.44 11.48
C GLN A 46 -8.44 -9.46 10.91
N ALA A 47 -8.87 -8.37 10.26
CA ALA A 47 -10.20 -8.27 9.66
C ALA A 47 -10.37 -9.11 8.39
N LEU A 48 -9.28 -9.56 7.74
CA LEU A 48 -9.34 -10.42 6.55
C LEU A 48 -10.18 -11.67 6.72
N ARG A 49 -10.24 -12.23 7.93
CA ARG A 49 -11.07 -13.40 8.25
C ARG A 49 -12.56 -13.22 7.98
N TYR A 50 -13.02 -11.98 7.87
CA TYR A 50 -14.41 -11.64 7.63
C TYR A 50 -14.72 -11.28 6.17
N ILE A 51 -13.70 -11.20 5.31
CA ILE A 51 -13.86 -10.85 3.89
C ILE A 51 -14.04 -12.14 3.09
N LYS A 52 -15.27 -12.36 2.60
CA LYS A 52 -15.58 -13.52 1.75
C LYS A 52 -14.84 -13.40 0.41
N PRO A 53 -14.26 -14.50 -0.10
CA PRO A 53 -13.67 -14.51 -1.42
C PRO A 53 -14.75 -14.33 -2.51
N ALA A 54 -14.37 -13.73 -3.63
CA ALA A 54 -15.18 -13.60 -4.82
C ALA A 54 -14.95 -14.74 -5.81
N THR A 55 -13.77 -15.38 -5.76
CA THR A 55 -13.38 -16.51 -6.60
C THR A 55 -12.60 -17.54 -5.79
N SER A 56 -12.31 -18.69 -6.39
CA SER A 56 -11.46 -19.68 -5.76
C SER A 56 -10.01 -19.19 -5.66
N PHE A 57 -9.31 -19.64 -4.63
CA PHE A 57 -7.90 -19.34 -4.42
C PHE A 57 -7.05 -19.71 -5.64
N ARG A 58 -6.17 -18.82 -6.07
CA ARG A 58 -5.29 -18.95 -7.24
C ARG A 58 -5.99 -19.09 -8.60
N SER A 59 -7.33 -19.00 -8.68
CA SER A 59 -8.06 -19.20 -9.92
C SER A 59 -8.03 -18.01 -10.88
N GLY A 60 -7.81 -16.79 -10.37
CA GLY A 60 -7.84 -15.57 -11.16
C GLY A 60 -7.01 -14.45 -10.55
N TYR A 61 -6.89 -13.35 -11.28
CA TYR A 61 -6.27 -12.12 -10.83
C TYR A 61 -7.33 -11.12 -10.39
N ALA A 62 -7.17 -10.55 -9.18
CA ALA A 62 -7.93 -9.40 -8.72
C ALA A 62 -7.01 -8.52 -7.86
N TYR A 63 -6.86 -7.25 -8.22
CA TYR A 63 -5.95 -6.34 -7.53
C TYR A 63 -6.39 -6.11 -6.08
N ASP A 64 -5.54 -6.47 -5.13
CA ASP A 64 -5.79 -6.42 -3.69
C ASP A 64 -4.69 -5.66 -2.96
N ASN A 65 -4.98 -4.45 -2.48
CA ASN A 65 -4.06 -3.68 -1.66
C ASN A 65 -3.87 -4.29 -0.27
N VAL A 66 -4.93 -4.85 0.30
CA VAL A 66 -4.93 -5.35 1.67
C VAL A 66 -3.90 -6.46 1.92
N LEU A 67 -3.56 -7.26 0.89
CA LEU A 67 -2.54 -8.30 1.02
C LEU A 67 -1.12 -7.74 1.08
N TYR A 68 -0.87 -6.57 0.53
CA TYR A 68 0.38 -5.84 0.75
C TYR A 68 0.49 -5.30 2.17
N SER A 69 -0.62 -4.93 2.81
CA SER A 69 -0.64 -4.64 4.26
C SER A 69 -0.30 -5.87 5.08
N VAL A 70 -0.73 -7.09 4.67
CA VAL A 70 -0.30 -8.36 5.28
C VAL A 70 1.21 -8.57 5.10
N ALA A 71 1.75 -8.35 3.91
CA ALA A 71 3.19 -8.46 3.66
C ALA A 71 3.99 -7.46 4.53
N GLY A 72 3.48 -6.23 4.70
CA GLY A 72 4.05 -5.24 5.61
C GLY A 72 4.05 -5.71 7.07
N GLN A 73 2.92 -6.25 7.54
CA GLN A 73 2.83 -6.83 8.89
C GLN A 73 3.78 -8.03 9.07
N LEU A 74 3.94 -8.87 8.05
CA LEU A 74 4.88 -9.99 8.08
C LEU A 74 6.32 -9.50 8.27
N ILE A 75 6.71 -8.42 7.59
CA ILE A 75 8.03 -7.80 7.77
C ILE A 75 8.21 -7.37 9.23
N GLU A 76 7.19 -6.75 9.84
CA GLU A 76 7.24 -6.33 11.25
C GLU A 76 7.43 -7.52 12.20
N GLU A 77 6.66 -8.59 12.01
CA GLU A 77 6.73 -9.79 12.86
C GLU A 77 8.08 -10.51 12.76
N VAL A 78 8.66 -10.55 11.54
CA VAL A 78 9.94 -11.27 11.32
C VAL A 78 11.15 -10.42 11.70
N SER A 79 11.11 -9.11 11.44
CA SER A 79 12.25 -8.21 11.66
C SER A 79 12.29 -7.58 13.07
N GLY A 80 11.16 -7.55 13.76
CA GLY A 80 10.99 -6.80 15.00
C GLY A 80 11.00 -5.28 14.82
N LYS A 81 10.91 -4.79 13.58
CA LYS A 81 10.93 -3.36 13.22
C LYS A 81 9.61 -2.96 12.58
N ARG A 82 9.23 -1.71 12.73
CA ARG A 82 8.13 -1.15 11.91
C ARG A 82 8.48 -1.30 10.43
N TRP A 83 7.48 -1.53 9.58
CA TRP A 83 7.66 -1.63 8.13
C TRP A 83 8.35 -0.38 7.56
N GLU A 84 7.98 0.80 8.02
CA GLU A 84 8.54 2.08 7.61
C GLU A 84 10.04 2.17 7.89
N ASP A 85 10.46 1.76 9.09
CA ASP A 85 11.86 1.76 9.49
C ASP A 85 12.66 0.70 8.72
N PHE A 86 12.08 -0.48 8.52
CA PHE A 86 12.70 -1.53 7.73
C PHE A 86 12.94 -1.10 6.28
N VAL A 87 11.95 -0.50 5.62
CA VAL A 87 12.10 -0.02 4.23
C VAL A 87 13.14 1.08 4.15
N ARG A 88 13.15 2.03 5.10
CA ARG A 88 14.15 3.10 5.13
C ARG A 88 15.56 2.54 5.25
N GLU A 89 15.79 1.60 6.17
CA GLU A 89 17.12 1.05 6.45
C GLU A 89 17.59 0.05 5.39
N ARG A 90 16.70 -0.79 4.89
CA ARG A 90 17.08 -1.93 4.05
C ARG A 90 16.86 -1.69 2.56
N VAL A 91 16.08 -0.66 2.19
CA VAL A 91 15.79 -0.32 0.79
C VAL A 91 16.30 1.09 0.49
N PHE A 92 15.75 2.12 1.12
CA PHE A 92 16.06 3.50 0.73
C PHE A 92 17.54 3.86 0.96
N LYS A 93 18.06 3.55 2.14
CA LYS A 93 19.45 3.89 2.49
C LYS A 93 20.47 3.19 1.58
N PRO A 94 20.43 1.88 1.36
CA PRO A 94 21.37 1.20 0.45
C PRO A 94 21.23 1.66 -1.01
N ALA A 95 20.01 1.97 -1.46
CA ALA A 95 19.74 2.43 -2.81
C ALA A 95 20.05 3.93 -3.03
N GLY A 96 20.45 4.68 -1.99
CA GLY A 96 20.71 6.13 -2.10
C GLY A 96 19.44 6.98 -2.25
N MET A 97 18.28 6.48 -1.85
CA MET A 97 16.97 7.13 -1.98
C MET A 97 16.69 8.07 -0.79
N ALA A 98 17.47 9.13 -0.66
CA ALA A 98 17.49 9.99 0.53
C ALA A 98 16.24 10.87 0.71
N SER A 99 15.48 11.10 -0.34
CA SER A 99 14.26 11.94 -0.33
C SER A 99 12.97 11.10 -0.24
N SER A 100 13.08 9.77 -0.24
CA SER A 100 11.93 8.88 -0.20
C SER A 100 11.42 8.67 1.22
N VAL A 101 10.11 8.67 1.39
CA VAL A 101 9.44 8.52 2.68
C VAL A 101 8.27 7.53 2.59
N THR A 102 7.92 6.94 3.72
CA THR A 102 6.83 5.95 3.85
C THR A 102 5.67 6.46 4.72
N GLU A 103 5.90 7.51 5.52
CA GLU A 103 4.89 8.05 6.42
C GLU A 103 4.21 9.28 5.84
N GLN A 104 2.91 9.40 6.03
CA GLN A 104 2.15 10.58 5.61
C GLN A 104 2.66 11.86 6.28
N SER A 105 3.02 11.81 7.56
CA SER A 105 3.54 12.96 8.28
C SER A 105 4.79 13.53 7.62
N ALA A 106 5.72 12.68 7.21
CA ALA A 106 6.95 13.09 6.51
C ALA A 106 6.64 13.66 5.11
N ARG A 107 5.70 13.02 4.37
CA ARG A 107 5.24 13.53 3.06
C ARG A 107 4.63 14.92 3.18
N PHE A 108 3.75 15.15 4.15
CA PHE A 108 3.08 16.44 4.33
C PHE A 108 3.97 17.53 4.90
N ALA A 109 5.05 17.18 5.60
CA ALA A 109 6.05 18.12 6.06
C ALA A 109 6.94 18.67 4.93
N ASN A 110 7.01 17.97 3.78
CA ASN A 110 7.82 18.42 2.65
C ASN A 110 7.09 19.51 1.85
N PRO A 111 7.60 20.76 1.79
CA PRO A 111 6.98 21.83 1.00
C PRO A 111 7.10 21.61 -0.51
N ASN A 112 8.11 20.86 -0.95
CA ASN A 112 8.35 20.53 -2.37
C ASN A 112 7.73 19.18 -2.71
N ARG A 113 6.40 19.11 -2.69
CA ARG A 113 5.67 17.91 -3.10
C ARG A 113 4.67 18.21 -4.21
N ALA A 114 4.41 17.24 -5.06
CA ALA A 114 3.32 17.30 -6.02
C ALA A 114 1.96 17.21 -5.28
N TYR A 115 1.00 17.96 -5.75
CA TYR A 115 -0.36 17.97 -5.20
C TYR A 115 -1.31 17.26 -6.16
N PRO A 116 -2.18 16.37 -5.67
CA PRO A 116 -3.24 15.81 -6.50
C PRO A 116 -4.27 16.90 -6.84
N HIS A 117 -4.80 16.83 -8.05
CA HIS A 117 -5.80 17.75 -8.54
C HIS A 117 -7.01 17.00 -9.07
N ALA A 118 -8.18 17.58 -8.93
CA ALA A 118 -9.38 17.13 -9.60
C ALA A 118 -10.14 18.31 -10.21
N ARG A 119 -10.95 18.02 -11.21
CA ARG A 119 -11.94 18.98 -11.72
C ARG A 119 -13.24 18.80 -10.94
N ILE A 120 -13.68 19.87 -10.29
CA ILE A 120 -14.81 19.86 -9.36
C ILE A 120 -15.87 20.87 -9.86
N GLY A 121 -17.11 20.49 -9.73
CA GLY A 121 -18.24 21.28 -10.23
C GLY A 121 -18.28 21.28 -11.75
N GLY A 122 -19.20 21.47 -12.43
CA GLY A 122 -19.36 21.40 -13.87
C GLY A 122 -20.50 20.44 -14.24
N ARG A 123 -21.14 20.76 -15.34
CA ARG A 123 -22.30 19.98 -15.85
C ARG A 123 -21.92 18.55 -16.24
N VAL A 124 -20.66 18.37 -16.67
CA VAL A 124 -20.13 17.10 -17.11
C VAL A 124 -18.93 16.76 -16.24
N ARG A 125 -18.83 15.50 -15.84
CA ARG A 125 -17.68 15.00 -15.05
C ARG A 125 -16.37 15.28 -15.79
N GLY A 126 -15.42 15.88 -15.08
CA GLY A 126 -14.12 16.23 -15.63
C GLY A 126 -14.04 17.59 -16.34
N MET A 127 -15.14 18.35 -16.40
CA MET A 127 -15.22 19.66 -17.10
C MET A 127 -15.25 20.85 -16.13
N GLY A 128 -15.28 20.63 -14.83
CA GLY A 128 -15.28 21.69 -13.82
C GLY A 128 -13.90 22.33 -13.60
N ASP A 129 -13.84 23.28 -12.66
CA ASP A 129 -12.60 23.95 -12.27
C ASP A 129 -11.58 22.98 -11.69
N GLN A 130 -10.33 23.16 -12.05
CA GLN A 130 -9.23 22.40 -11.46
C GLN A 130 -8.98 22.89 -10.03
N ARG A 131 -9.00 21.95 -9.07
CA ARG A 131 -8.78 22.21 -7.66
C ARG A 131 -7.77 21.25 -7.09
N VAL A 132 -6.92 21.74 -6.17
CA VAL A 132 -6.05 20.91 -5.34
C VAL A 132 -6.93 20.08 -4.40
N LEU A 133 -6.66 18.79 -4.30
CA LEU A 133 -7.35 17.91 -3.35
C LEU A 133 -6.60 17.88 -2.01
N ASP A 134 -7.37 17.84 -0.92
CA ASP A 134 -6.81 17.50 0.40
C ASP A 134 -6.62 15.98 0.49
N GLU A 135 -5.38 15.55 0.36
CA GLU A 135 -5.03 14.13 0.40
C GLU A 135 -4.76 13.58 1.82
N ARG A 136 -4.89 14.41 2.87
CA ARG A 136 -4.67 13.97 4.26
C ARG A 136 -5.67 12.90 4.72
N LYS A 137 -6.79 12.81 4.05
CA LYS A 137 -7.86 11.84 4.34
C LYS A 137 -7.91 10.69 3.34
N THR A 138 -6.91 10.55 2.49
CA THR A 138 -6.90 9.50 1.46
C THR A 138 -6.44 8.16 2.01
N LEU A 139 -5.16 7.85 1.93
CA LEU A 139 -4.59 6.57 2.35
C LEU A 139 -4.11 6.65 3.80
N GLY A 140 -4.55 5.74 4.67
CA GLY A 140 -4.00 5.60 6.03
C GLY A 140 -2.63 4.92 6.05
N ASP A 141 -1.82 5.18 7.09
CA ASP A 141 -0.50 4.53 7.25
C ASP A 141 -0.61 3.01 7.38
N ASN A 142 -1.76 2.48 7.81
CA ASN A 142 -2.03 1.04 7.82
C ASN A 142 -2.03 0.41 6.41
N GLY A 143 -2.33 1.19 5.37
CA GLY A 143 -2.23 0.80 3.96
C GLY A 143 -0.91 1.17 3.29
N ALA A 144 0.05 1.76 4.01
CA ALA A 144 1.31 2.24 3.44
C ALA A 144 2.12 1.17 2.66
N PRO A 145 2.17 -0.11 3.07
CA PRO A 145 2.85 -1.15 2.26
C PRO A 145 2.27 -1.36 0.87
N ALA A 146 1.01 -0.99 0.64
CA ALA A 146 0.37 -1.11 -0.66
C ALA A 146 0.59 0.10 -1.57
N GLY A 147 0.79 1.32 -1.00
CA GLY A 147 0.88 2.52 -1.84
C GLY A 147 1.33 3.79 -1.12
N GLY A 148 1.94 3.68 0.07
CA GLY A 148 2.32 4.83 0.90
C GLY A 148 3.69 5.44 0.61
N ILE A 149 4.52 4.83 -0.24
CA ILE A 149 5.83 5.38 -0.58
C ILE A 149 5.66 6.66 -1.42
N SER A 150 6.29 7.73 -0.97
CA SER A 150 6.45 8.96 -1.75
C SER A 150 7.93 9.17 -2.05
N SER A 151 8.26 9.52 -3.29
CA SER A 151 9.64 9.56 -3.76
C SER A 151 9.87 10.75 -4.71
N SER A 152 11.13 11.06 -4.96
CA SER A 152 11.55 12.02 -5.98
C SER A 152 11.97 11.32 -7.28
N ALA A 153 12.02 12.08 -8.39
CA ALA A 153 12.50 11.54 -9.66
C ALA A 153 13.95 11.03 -9.56
N ASN A 154 14.80 11.71 -8.79
CA ASN A 154 16.19 11.29 -8.58
C ASN A 154 16.27 9.97 -7.82
N ASP A 155 15.51 9.82 -6.74
CA ASP A 155 15.48 8.58 -5.99
C ASP A 155 14.92 7.41 -6.81
N MET A 156 13.93 7.67 -7.65
CA MET A 156 13.40 6.67 -8.58
C MET A 156 14.43 6.27 -9.64
N ALA A 157 15.30 7.17 -10.08
CA ALA A 157 16.43 6.82 -10.95
C ALA A 157 17.42 5.88 -10.24
N HIS A 158 17.73 6.12 -8.97
CA HIS A 158 18.53 5.20 -8.16
C HIS A 158 17.87 3.83 -8.03
N TRP A 159 16.56 3.79 -7.76
CA TRP A 159 15.79 2.55 -7.70
C TRP A 159 15.87 1.76 -9.03
N LEU A 160 15.74 2.46 -10.17
CA LEU A 160 15.87 1.83 -11.48
C LEU A 160 17.28 1.25 -11.71
N GLN A 161 18.34 1.94 -11.25
CA GLN A 161 19.71 1.42 -11.32
C GLN A 161 19.87 0.12 -10.52
N VAL A 162 19.27 0.06 -9.31
CA VAL A 162 19.25 -1.18 -8.51
C VAL A 162 18.57 -2.31 -9.29
N GLN A 163 17.39 -2.06 -9.89
CA GLN A 163 16.67 -3.08 -10.68
C GLN A 163 17.49 -3.55 -11.90
N LEU A 164 18.11 -2.66 -12.63
CA LEU A 164 18.96 -2.99 -13.79
C LEU A 164 20.24 -3.72 -13.38
N GLY A 165 20.76 -3.45 -12.19
CA GLY A 165 21.90 -4.12 -11.60
C GLY A 165 21.59 -5.49 -10.99
N LYS A 166 20.32 -5.95 -11.04
CA LYS A 166 19.82 -7.20 -10.46
C LYS A 166 19.86 -7.25 -8.91
N GLY A 167 19.78 -6.09 -8.27
CA GLY A 167 19.74 -5.93 -6.81
C GLY A 167 21.05 -5.48 -6.21
#